data_166cd762673bd3fa7e9fef9112616cd8
#
_entry.id   166cd762673bd3fa7e9fef9112616cd8
#
_cell.length_a   1.000
_cell.length_b   1.000
_cell.length_c   1.000
_cell.angle_alpha   90.00
_cell.angle_beta   90.00
_cell.angle_gamma   90.00
#
_symmetry.space_group_name_H-M   'P 1'
#
loop_
_entity.id
_entity.type
_entity.pdbx_description
1 polymer ?
#
loop_
_entity_poly.entity_id
_entity_poly.type
_entity_poly.pdbx_seq_one_letter_code
_entity_poly.pdbx_strand_id
1 'polypeptide(L)'
;MRTTRLSVVWFLLALLAGPAGCGDCSGSGAGTPVDSGWGGDGGPPVCPSQDATGFHVTLDGTPEGDGSLAAPWDIVTGLDRPGGVGPGDTIWIHAGRYIGTFVVKQEGLAGAPVTLRAWLGDRVTLDSNGATDAPVMQIYHEWIILQDLEITNSGTDRRSDRPTGIYVGADHVILANLAIHDVGTGVSGGQLRDDDTQEGTDILVYGTLFYNNGWLGTDRGHGHHSYLTNRDSVTRLEDNVLFYAYGFGVHNYSYSDSNYVRNNELIGNVWFLNGVPGGKLYDNCMVGHDGTHVVRDVLLRENYGWALSPGDRDVRLGWDTPNENATLEDNYLVGETIFQEAWTGIRMSGNTFIGPVTGVDPLDYPDNTYTDTLPTQNHVVIRPNRFEPGRAHVIVYNWEGLDSVTVDLGVVVPLDTDFELRNAQNYFEAPVVTGTYDGGLVTIPLTNLDIALPHGDPDAIPLDQRTGRDFNVFVLRSAVCD
;
A
#
# COMPACT_ATOMS: atom_id res chain seq x y z
N MET A 1 63.47 -6.57 -0.48
CA MET A 1 64.57 -5.60 -0.15
C MET A 1 63.96 -4.24 0.13
N ARG A 2 64.29 -3.74 1.36
CA ARG A 2 64.13 -2.37 1.88
C ARG A 2 62.70 -1.83 2.04
N THR A 3 62.26 -1.75 3.22
CA THR A 3 62.48 -1.03 4.51
C THR A 3 61.58 0.21 4.66
N THR A 4 60.69 0.10 5.56
CA THR A 4 60.34 0.84 6.78
C THR A 4 60.47 2.39 6.74
N ARG A 5 59.43 3.09 7.22
CA ARG A 5 59.51 3.97 8.39
C ARG A 5 58.14 4.37 8.95
N LEU A 6 57.94 4.11 10.21
CA LEU A 6 57.01 4.74 11.14
C LEU A 6 57.34 6.22 11.35
N SER A 7 56.30 7.02 11.66
CA SER A 7 56.46 8.16 12.56
C SER A 7 55.19 8.40 13.34
N VAL A 8 55.29 8.21 14.63
CA VAL A 8 54.35 8.54 15.72
C VAL A 8 54.64 9.98 16.13
N VAL A 9 53.64 10.79 16.34
CA VAL A 9 53.76 12.04 17.13
C VAL A 9 52.56 12.15 18.07
N TRP A 10 52.88 12.18 19.36
CA TRP A 10 52.05 12.49 20.52
C TRP A 10 52.09 13.99 20.81
N PHE A 11 51.00 14.57 21.32
CA PHE A 11 50.94 15.64 22.35
C PHE A 11 49.50 15.76 22.84
N LEU A 12 49.21 15.42 24.01
CA LEU A 12 49.17 15.90 25.39
C LEU A 12 48.17 17.04 25.68
N LEU A 13 47.22 16.63 26.52
CA LEU A 13 46.43 17.25 27.59
C LEU A 13 46.42 18.79 27.79
N ALA A 14 45.22 19.28 28.08
CA ALA A 14 44.94 20.19 29.19
C ALA A 14 43.53 20.01 29.74
N LEU A 15 43.43 19.62 31.02
CA LEU A 15 42.25 19.61 31.86
C LEU A 15 41.89 21.03 32.29
N LEU A 16 40.59 21.36 32.37
CA LEU A 16 40.06 22.22 33.43
C LEU A 16 38.62 21.74 33.82
N ALA A 17 38.41 21.71 35.13
CA ALA A 17 37.32 21.06 35.84
C ALA A 17 36.12 21.97 36.16
N GLY A 18 34.93 21.41 36.12
CA GLY A 18 33.76 21.32 36.97
C GLY A 18 32.89 22.58 37.20
N PRO A 19 31.68 22.47 37.80
CA PRO A 19 31.06 21.29 38.41
C PRO A 19 29.57 21.00 38.07
N ALA A 20 29.19 19.77 38.34
CA ALA A 20 27.93 19.16 38.83
C ALA A 20 26.54 19.72 38.47
N GLY A 21 25.73 18.84 37.87
CA GLY A 21 24.27 18.87 37.89
C GLY A 21 23.69 17.56 37.45
N CYS A 22 23.02 16.85 38.36
CA CYS A 22 22.37 15.54 38.22
C CYS A 22 21.32 15.47 37.15
N GLY A 23 21.14 14.28 36.56
CA GLY A 23 19.96 13.86 35.81
C GLY A 23 20.22 12.63 34.99
N ASP A 24 19.87 11.43 35.53
CA ASP A 24 19.81 10.17 34.83
C ASP A 24 18.96 10.30 33.55
N CYS A 25 19.54 9.94 32.41
CA CYS A 25 18.82 9.44 31.26
C CYS A 25 19.69 8.42 30.55
N SER A 26 19.45 7.16 30.86
CA SER A 26 19.86 6.03 30.03
C SER A 26 19.03 6.05 28.75
N GLY A 27 19.56 6.58 27.67
CA GLY A 27 18.99 6.52 26.34
C GLY A 27 19.80 5.54 25.48
N SER A 28 19.28 4.36 25.30
CA SER A 28 19.73 3.46 24.25
C SER A 28 19.47 4.11 22.89
N GLY A 29 20.53 4.33 22.12
CA GLY A 29 20.43 4.90 20.77
C GLY A 29 19.66 3.97 19.83
N ALA A 30 18.38 4.25 19.67
CA ALA A 30 17.63 3.83 18.48
C ALA A 30 18.10 4.76 17.33
N GLY A 31 18.53 4.16 16.23
CA GLY A 31 18.82 4.91 15.01
C GLY A 31 17.56 5.72 14.64
N THR A 32 17.75 7.02 14.44
CA THR A 32 16.69 7.89 13.93
C THR A 32 16.20 7.32 12.60
N PRO A 33 14.86 7.15 12.41
CA PRO A 33 14.32 6.86 11.09
C PRO A 33 14.83 7.91 10.09
N VAL A 34 15.27 7.46 8.93
CA VAL A 34 15.59 8.36 7.82
C VAL A 34 14.27 9.04 7.45
N ASP A 35 14.18 10.34 7.70
CA ASP A 35 13.01 11.15 7.34
C ASP A 35 12.87 11.09 5.82
N SER A 36 11.89 10.31 5.33
CA SER A 36 11.47 10.39 3.94
C SER A 36 11.01 11.83 3.73
N GLY A 37 11.52 12.54 2.75
CA GLY A 37 11.26 13.98 2.50
C GLY A 37 9.78 14.39 2.41
N TRP A 38 8.87 13.50 2.74
CA TRP A 38 7.43 13.65 2.92
C TRP A 38 7.00 13.90 4.38
N GLY A 39 7.96 14.11 5.29
CA GLY A 39 7.74 14.45 6.69
C GLY A 39 7.12 15.83 6.86
N GLY A 40 5.85 15.96 6.58
CA GLY A 40 5.02 16.92 7.28
C GLY A 40 4.46 16.20 8.51
N ASP A 41 4.81 16.66 9.72
CA ASP A 41 3.99 16.41 10.89
C ASP A 41 2.58 16.83 10.51
N GLY A 42 1.71 15.85 10.26
CA GLY A 42 0.40 16.08 9.68
C GLY A 42 -0.41 17.02 10.56
N GLY A 43 -0.49 18.26 10.12
CA GLY A 43 -1.67 19.05 10.47
C GLY A 43 -2.91 18.24 10.06
N PRO A 44 -4.08 18.46 10.68
CA PRO A 44 -5.29 17.76 10.31
C PRO A 44 -5.44 17.83 8.79
N PRO A 45 -5.79 16.70 8.11
CA PRO A 45 -5.93 16.68 6.68
C PRO A 45 -6.88 17.82 6.28
N VAL A 46 -6.44 18.64 5.31
CA VAL A 46 -7.21 19.78 4.83
C VAL A 46 -8.08 19.30 3.69
N CYS A 47 -9.39 19.49 3.83
CA CYS A 47 -10.31 19.24 2.71
C CYS A 47 -9.88 20.06 1.50
N PRO A 48 -9.79 19.46 0.29
CA PRO A 48 -9.61 20.23 -0.93
C PRO A 48 -10.79 21.20 -1.04
N SER A 49 -10.51 22.49 -1.23
CA SER A 49 -11.59 23.46 -1.43
C SER A 49 -12.32 23.11 -2.72
N GLN A 50 -13.67 23.23 -2.72
CA GLN A 50 -14.47 23.14 -3.95
C GLN A 50 -14.16 24.29 -4.94
N ASP A 51 -13.48 25.35 -4.49
CA ASP A 51 -12.85 26.36 -5.33
C ASP A 51 -11.60 25.79 -5.98
N ALA A 52 -11.73 24.68 -6.70
CA ALA A 52 -10.62 23.94 -7.25
C ALA A 52 -9.85 24.80 -8.25
N THR A 53 -8.88 25.50 -7.73
CA THR A 53 -7.83 26.08 -8.58
C THR A 53 -7.00 24.94 -9.15
N GLY A 54 -6.74 24.97 -10.44
CA GLY A 54 -5.99 23.93 -11.14
C GLY A 54 -6.48 23.75 -12.56
N PHE A 55 -5.99 22.68 -13.15
CA PHE A 55 -6.32 22.34 -14.54
C PHE A 55 -7.33 21.20 -14.59
N HIS A 56 -8.11 21.15 -15.64
CA HIS A 56 -9.20 20.19 -15.81
C HIS A 56 -9.01 19.32 -17.04
N VAL A 57 -9.27 18.03 -16.86
CA VAL A 57 -9.29 17.00 -17.90
C VAL A 57 -10.67 16.37 -17.94
N THR A 58 -11.28 16.27 -19.13
CA THR A 58 -12.59 15.61 -19.32
C THR A 58 -12.56 14.67 -20.52
N LEU A 59 -13.57 13.79 -20.65
CA LEU A 59 -13.68 12.91 -21.82
C LEU A 59 -13.88 13.70 -23.14
N ASP A 60 -14.54 14.85 -23.07
CA ASP A 60 -14.80 15.71 -24.21
C ASP A 60 -13.77 16.85 -24.34
N GLY A 61 -12.73 16.83 -23.50
CA GLY A 61 -11.63 17.79 -23.56
C GLY A 61 -10.81 17.66 -24.83
N THR A 62 -10.10 18.73 -25.20
CA THR A 62 -9.33 18.76 -26.46
C THR A 62 -7.89 19.22 -26.25
N PRO A 63 -6.97 18.89 -27.16
CA PRO A 63 -5.60 19.38 -27.10
C PRO A 63 -5.48 20.90 -27.18
N GLU A 64 -6.45 21.57 -27.82
CA GLU A 64 -6.50 23.01 -27.99
C GLU A 64 -7.09 23.75 -26.79
N GLY A 65 -7.63 23.03 -25.79
CA GLY A 65 -8.08 23.59 -24.54
C GLY A 65 -6.96 24.32 -23.79
N ASP A 66 -7.31 25.22 -22.89
CA ASP A 66 -6.36 25.90 -22.03
C ASP A 66 -6.26 25.27 -20.63
N GLY A 67 -6.97 24.14 -20.41
CA GLY A 67 -7.05 23.42 -19.14
C GLY A 67 -7.98 24.06 -18.12
N SER A 68 -8.68 25.15 -18.45
CA SER A 68 -9.73 25.67 -17.59
C SER A 68 -10.96 24.75 -17.60
N LEU A 69 -11.84 24.87 -16.60
CA LEU A 69 -13.10 24.13 -16.57
C LEU A 69 -13.99 24.43 -17.79
N ALA A 70 -13.85 25.62 -18.41
CA ALA A 70 -14.60 26.01 -19.60
C ALA A 70 -14.01 25.48 -20.91
N ALA A 71 -12.71 25.16 -20.94
CA ALA A 71 -11.96 24.66 -22.08
C ALA A 71 -10.98 23.55 -21.62
N PRO A 72 -11.47 22.40 -21.10
CA PRO A 72 -10.64 21.37 -20.51
C PRO A 72 -9.78 20.65 -21.55
N TRP A 73 -8.71 20.05 -21.10
CA TRP A 73 -7.87 19.17 -21.90
C TRP A 73 -8.46 17.75 -22.01
N ASP A 74 -8.10 17.02 -23.07
CA ASP A 74 -8.16 15.57 -23.08
C ASP A 74 -7.09 14.99 -22.12
N ILE A 75 -7.22 13.68 -21.78
CA ILE A 75 -6.33 13.04 -20.80
C ILE A 75 -4.86 13.02 -21.27
N VAL A 76 -4.61 12.79 -22.56
CA VAL A 76 -3.23 12.70 -23.08
C VAL A 76 -2.55 14.06 -22.98
N THR A 77 -3.23 15.13 -23.36
CA THR A 77 -2.73 16.50 -23.23
C THR A 77 -2.49 16.87 -21.77
N GLY A 78 -3.44 16.57 -20.86
CA GLY A 78 -3.28 16.84 -19.43
C GLY A 78 -2.08 16.14 -18.82
N LEU A 79 -1.75 14.94 -19.27
CA LEU A 79 -0.59 14.17 -18.78
C LEU A 79 0.73 14.55 -19.47
N ASP A 80 0.72 15.16 -20.66
CA ASP A 80 1.89 15.47 -21.48
C ASP A 80 2.60 16.80 -21.09
N ARG A 81 2.33 17.34 -19.88
CA ARG A 81 2.93 18.59 -19.39
C ARG A 81 2.67 19.79 -20.31
N PRO A 82 1.39 20.16 -20.54
CA PRO A 82 1.07 21.33 -21.33
C PRO A 82 1.59 22.60 -20.66
N GLY A 83 1.87 23.64 -21.44
CA GLY A 83 2.34 24.90 -20.91
C GLY A 83 1.40 25.50 -19.87
N GLY A 84 1.95 25.87 -18.71
CA GLY A 84 1.20 26.43 -17.58
C GLY A 84 1.14 25.53 -16.34
N VAL A 85 1.24 24.22 -16.49
CA VAL A 85 1.36 23.30 -15.33
C VAL A 85 2.77 23.35 -14.76
N GLY A 86 2.87 23.54 -13.46
CA GLY A 86 4.13 23.58 -12.74
C GLY A 86 4.03 23.01 -11.34
N PRO A 87 5.15 23.03 -10.58
CA PRO A 87 5.19 22.52 -9.22
C PRO A 87 4.11 23.14 -8.31
N GLY A 88 3.38 22.28 -7.59
CA GLY A 88 2.28 22.66 -6.69
C GLY A 88 0.91 22.70 -7.35
N ASP A 89 0.84 22.52 -8.67
CA ASP A 89 -0.46 22.51 -9.38
C ASP A 89 -1.20 21.19 -9.23
N THR A 90 -2.52 21.27 -9.39
CA THR A 90 -3.42 20.10 -9.44
C THR A 90 -4.05 19.99 -10.81
N ILE A 91 -4.07 18.77 -11.36
CA ILE A 91 -4.82 18.39 -12.54
C ILE A 91 -6.02 17.55 -12.08
N TRP A 92 -7.20 18.11 -12.24
CA TRP A 92 -8.48 17.48 -11.91
C TRP A 92 -8.98 16.67 -13.09
N ILE A 93 -9.14 15.38 -12.90
CA ILE A 93 -9.67 14.46 -13.91
C ILE A 93 -11.14 14.20 -13.57
N HIS A 94 -12.04 14.54 -14.49
CA HIS A 94 -13.49 14.40 -14.30
C HIS A 94 -13.98 13.00 -14.61
N ALA A 95 -15.19 12.69 -14.11
CA ALA A 95 -15.82 11.39 -14.25
C ALA A 95 -15.77 10.84 -15.69
N GLY A 96 -15.41 9.58 -15.79
CA GLY A 96 -15.42 8.87 -17.05
C GLY A 96 -14.46 7.70 -17.09
N ARG A 97 -14.59 6.93 -18.17
CA ARG A 97 -13.68 5.83 -18.47
C ARG A 97 -12.77 6.23 -19.62
N TYR A 98 -11.53 6.46 -19.31
CA TYR A 98 -10.47 6.82 -20.25
C TYR A 98 -9.77 5.54 -20.71
N ILE A 99 -9.80 5.30 -22.03
CA ILE A 99 -9.27 4.09 -22.64
C ILE A 99 -7.88 4.34 -23.20
N GLY A 100 -6.91 3.54 -22.82
CA GLY A 100 -5.54 3.59 -23.33
C GLY A 100 -4.48 3.19 -22.32
N THR A 101 -3.23 3.50 -22.67
CA THR A 101 -2.08 3.46 -21.78
C THR A 101 -1.55 4.88 -21.61
N PHE A 102 -1.15 5.25 -20.39
CA PHE A 102 -0.94 6.64 -20.02
C PHE A 102 0.50 6.84 -19.49
N VAL A 103 1.13 7.92 -19.91
CA VAL A 103 2.46 8.32 -19.41
C VAL A 103 2.34 9.68 -18.75
N VAL A 104 2.69 9.76 -17.48
CA VAL A 104 2.75 11.02 -16.74
C VAL A 104 4.11 11.68 -17.02
N LYS A 105 4.07 12.85 -17.66
CA LYS A 105 5.23 13.67 -17.95
C LYS A 105 5.28 14.95 -17.09
N GLN A 106 4.36 15.08 -16.16
CA GLN A 106 4.36 16.14 -15.15
C GLN A 106 5.55 15.96 -14.22
N GLU A 107 6.03 17.05 -13.66
CA GLU A 107 7.17 17.07 -12.74
C GLU A 107 6.95 18.14 -11.69
N GLY A 108 7.00 17.73 -10.42
CA GLY A 108 6.92 18.64 -9.30
C GLY A 108 8.29 19.01 -8.74
N LEU A 109 8.28 19.52 -7.52
CA LEU A 109 9.49 19.81 -6.74
C LEU A 109 9.24 19.44 -5.28
N ALA A 110 10.31 19.30 -4.50
CA ALA A 110 10.23 19.09 -3.06
C ALA A 110 9.33 20.14 -2.40
N GLY A 111 8.29 19.68 -1.68
CA GLY A 111 7.29 20.55 -1.05
C GLY A 111 6.27 21.19 -1.99
N ALA A 112 6.34 20.91 -3.31
CA ALA A 112 5.41 21.40 -4.32
C ALA A 112 5.19 20.32 -5.40
N PRO A 113 4.65 19.13 -5.04
CA PRO A 113 4.37 18.08 -6.01
C PRO A 113 3.28 18.50 -6.99
N VAL A 114 3.27 17.92 -8.19
CA VAL A 114 2.12 17.99 -9.07
C VAL A 114 1.14 16.87 -8.69
N THR A 115 -0.11 17.24 -8.46
CA THR A 115 -1.18 16.30 -8.10
C THR A 115 -2.10 16.02 -9.27
N LEU A 116 -2.26 14.75 -9.63
CA LEU A 116 -3.26 14.26 -10.57
C LEU A 116 -4.31 13.48 -9.79
N ARG A 117 -5.55 13.95 -9.79
CA ARG A 117 -6.59 13.31 -9.00
C ARG A 117 -7.98 13.42 -9.61
N ALA A 118 -8.87 12.54 -9.18
CA ALA A 118 -10.27 12.65 -9.55
C ALA A 118 -10.88 13.95 -9.01
N TRP A 119 -11.77 14.57 -9.81
CA TRP A 119 -12.64 15.63 -9.33
C TRP A 119 -13.50 15.10 -8.19
N LEU A 120 -13.81 15.93 -7.22
CA LEU A 120 -14.49 15.54 -5.99
C LEU A 120 -15.75 14.71 -6.24
N GLY A 121 -15.78 13.49 -5.70
CA GLY A 121 -16.88 12.55 -5.86
C GLY A 121 -16.94 11.82 -7.20
N ASP A 122 -16.14 12.21 -8.20
CA ASP A 122 -16.13 11.60 -9.52
C ASP A 122 -15.45 10.23 -9.53
N ARG A 123 -16.04 9.25 -10.22
CA ARG A 123 -15.37 8.01 -10.56
C ARG A 123 -14.59 8.18 -11.87
N VAL A 124 -13.28 8.11 -11.77
CA VAL A 124 -12.35 8.21 -12.91
C VAL A 124 -11.67 6.86 -13.10
N THR A 125 -11.94 6.22 -14.23
CA THR A 125 -11.40 4.91 -14.59
C THR A 125 -10.38 5.04 -15.71
N LEU A 126 -9.13 4.64 -15.48
CA LEU A 126 -8.08 4.48 -16.49
C LEU A 126 -7.97 3.00 -16.85
N ASP A 127 -8.28 2.66 -18.08
CA ASP A 127 -8.47 1.29 -18.52
C ASP A 127 -7.69 0.98 -19.80
N SER A 128 -6.76 0.05 -19.75
CA SER A 128 -6.01 -0.38 -20.94
C SER A 128 -6.83 -1.25 -21.92
N ASN A 129 -8.07 -1.61 -21.55
CA ASN A 129 -9.05 -2.29 -22.42
C ASN A 129 -8.50 -3.52 -23.15
N GLY A 130 -7.77 -4.37 -22.43
CA GLY A 130 -7.17 -5.60 -22.97
C GLY A 130 -5.80 -5.42 -23.63
N ALA A 131 -5.25 -4.20 -23.73
CA ALA A 131 -3.87 -4.01 -24.14
C ALA A 131 -2.90 -4.63 -23.11
N THR A 132 -1.80 -5.21 -23.57
CA THR A 132 -0.82 -5.94 -22.74
C THR A 132 0.64 -5.52 -22.99
N ASP A 133 0.85 -4.61 -23.92
CA ASP A 133 2.16 -4.18 -24.41
C ASP A 133 2.85 -3.09 -23.57
N ALA A 134 2.09 -2.47 -22.67
CA ALA A 134 2.60 -1.45 -21.74
C ALA A 134 1.79 -1.43 -20.43
N PRO A 135 2.35 -0.92 -19.31
CA PRO A 135 1.60 -0.60 -18.12
C PRO A 135 0.42 0.33 -18.40
N VAL A 136 -0.68 0.20 -17.63
CA VAL A 136 -1.83 1.12 -17.79
C VAL A 136 -1.39 2.54 -17.55
N MET A 137 -0.55 2.78 -16.51
CA MET A 137 0.06 4.07 -16.24
C MET A 137 1.55 3.94 -15.96
N GLN A 138 2.32 4.92 -16.44
CA GLN A 138 3.76 5.00 -16.26
C GLN A 138 4.15 6.39 -15.72
N ILE A 139 5.00 6.43 -14.70
CA ILE A 139 5.47 7.67 -14.07
C ILE A 139 6.99 7.69 -14.17
N TYR A 140 7.55 8.67 -14.86
CA TYR A 140 8.98 8.82 -15.09
C TYR A 140 9.57 10.14 -14.58
N HIS A 141 8.74 10.96 -13.91
CA HIS A 141 9.15 12.24 -13.36
C HIS A 141 8.83 12.32 -11.88
N GLU A 142 9.62 13.08 -11.15
CA GLU A 142 9.61 13.13 -9.69
C GLU A 142 8.49 14.04 -9.13
N TRP A 143 8.21 13.86 -7.85
CA TRP A 143 7.29 14.68 -7.07
C TRP A 143 5.86 14.68 -7.65
N ILE A 144 5.36 13.47 -7.89
CA ILE A 144 4.01 13.24 -8.40
C ILE A 144 3.13 12.62 -7.32
N ILE A 145 1.91 13.12 -7.20
CA ILE A 145 0.84 12.49 -6.42
C ILE A 145 -0.25 12.04 -7.39
N LEU A 146 -0.57 10.74 -7.40
CA LEU A 146 -1.79 10.21 -7.99
C LEU A 146 -2.80 9.93 -6.89
N GLN A 147 -4.03 10.43 -7.03
CA GLN A 147 -5.02 10.26 -5.97
C GLN A 147 -6.43 9.99 -6.52
N ASP A 148 -7.18 9.11 -5.83
CA ASP A 148 -8.61 8.84 -6.04
C ASP A 148 -8.95 8.30 -7.45
N LEU A 149 -8.05 7.58 -8.12
CA LEU A 149 -8.23 7.04 -9.47
C LEU A 149 -8.45 5.52 -9.43
N GLU A 150 -9.23 5.01 -10.38
CA GLU A 150 -9.38 3.59 -10.67
C GLU A 150 -8.47 3.20 -11.83
N ILE A 151 -7.63 2.19 -11.64
CA ILE A 151 -6.67 1.67 -12.64
C ILE A 151 -7.04 0.22 -12.93
N THR A 152 -7.35 -0.10 -14.18
CA THR A 152 -7.84 -1.44 -14.52
C THR A 152 -7.47 -1.87 -15.94
N ASN A 153 -7.68 -3.14 -16.21
CA ASN A 153 -7.69 -3.71 -17.55
C ASN A 153 -8.94 -4.57 -17.71
N SER A 154 -9.89 -4.11 -18.49
CA SER A 154 -11.16 -4.80 -18.75
C SER A 154 -11.06 -5.97 -19.74
N GLY A 155 -9.86 -6.31 -20.22
CA GLY A 155 -9.66 -7.50 -21.04
C GLY A 155 -10.11 -8.77 -20.31
N THR A 156 -10.71 -9.70 -21.01
CA THR A 156 -11.30 -10.93 -20.44
C THR A 156 -10.35 -12.12 -20.45
N ASP A 157 -9.19 -12.03 -21.08
CA ASP A 157 -8.20 -13.10 -21.05
C ASP A 157 -7.48 -13.14 -19.70
N ARG A 158 -7.67 -14.24 -18.98
CA ARG A 158 -7.05 -14.54 -17.69
C ARG A 158 -6.03 -15.68 -17.77
N ARG A 159 -5.69 -16.11 -18.98
CA ARG A 159 -4.73 -17.21 -19.22
C ARG A 159 -3.39 -16.73 -19.75
N SER A 160 -3.28 -15.45 -20.09
CA SER A 160 -2.07 -14.80 -20.59
C SER A 160 -1.67 -13.64 -19.69
N ASP A 161 -0.43 -13.18 -19.83
CA ASP A 161 0.12 -12.03 -19.13
C ASP A 161 -0.80 -10.81 -19.28
N ARG A 162 -0.95 -10.09 -18.18
CA ARG A 162 -1.70 -8.83 -18.12
C ARG A 162 -0.75 -7.67 -17.87
N PRO A 163 -1.09 -6.46 -18.30
CA PRO A 163 -0.21 -5.31 -18.10
C PRO A 163 -0.09 -4.96 -16.63
N THR A 164 1.04 -4.41 -16.24
CA THR A 164 1.18 -3.74 -14.93
C THR A 164 0.19 -2.59 -14.81
N GLY A 165 -0.42 -2.40 -13.65
CA GLY A 165 -1.30 -1.26 -13.40
C GLY A 165 -0.52 0.05 -13.44
N ILE A 166 0.37 0.26 -12.48
CA ILE A 166 1.24 1.45 -12.44
C ILE A 166 2.69 1.03 -12.37
N TYR A 167 3.50 1.53 -13.31
CA TYR A 167 4.95 1.45 -13.25
C TYR A 167 5.53 2.78 -12.74
N VAL A 168 6.30 2.72 -11.66
CA VAL A 168 6.96 3.87 -11.06
C VAL A 168 8.45 3.81 -11.35
N GLY A 169 8.90 4.62 -12.32
CA GLY A 169 10.29 4.78 -12.72
C GLY A 169 10.89 6.12 -12.29
N ALA A 170 10.33 6.76 -11.25
CA ALA A 170 10.79 8.05 -10.74
C ALA A 170 10.75 8.07 -9.20
N ASP A 171 11.50 8.99 -8.62
CA ASP A 171 11.60 9.17 -7.18
C ASP A 171 10.45 10.07 -6.65
N HIS A 172 10.21 9.98 -5.34
CA HIS A 172 9.25 10.84 -4.65
C HIS A 172 7.84 10.80 -5.25
N VAL A 173 7.29 9.59 -5.39
CA VAL A 173 5.93 9.36 -5.93
C VAL A 173 4.99 8.90 -4.82
N ILE A 174 3.82 9.51 -4.76
CA ILE A 174 2.73 9.09 -3.88
C ILE A 174 1.57 8.56 -4.73
N LEU A 175 1.12 7.36 -4.41
CA LEU A 175 -0.08 6.72 -4.94
C LEU A 175 -1.09 6.62 -3.79
N ALA A 176 -2.10 7.49 -3.76
CA ALA A 176 -3.01 7.61 -2.62
C ALA A 176 -4.46 7.27 -2.99
N ASN A 177 -5.13 6.48 -2.15
CA ASN A 177 -6.56 6.19 -2.25
C ASN A 177 -7.01 5.64 -3.62
N LEU A 178 -6.17 4.90 -4.31
CA LEU A 178 -6.47 4.32 -5.62
C LEU A 178 -7.32 3.05 -5.48
N ALA A 179 -7.92 2.61 -6.57
CA ALA A 179 -8.42 1.26 -6.75
C ALA A 179 -7.70 0.63 -7.94
N ILE A 180 -6.87 -0.40 -7.70
CA ILE A 180 -6.05 -1.03 -8.73
C ILE A 180 -6.44 -2.50 -8.85
N HIS A 181 -7.07 -2.85 -9.94
CA HIS A 181 -7.62 -4.19 -10.09
C HIS A 181 -7.60 -4.70 -11.53
N ASP A 182 -7.71 -6.01 -11.66
CA ASP A 182 -7.79 -6.66 -12.96
C ASP A 182 -6.59 -6.39 -13.89
N VAL A 183 -5.45 -5.97 -13.34
CA VAL A 183 -4.18 -5.84 -14.06
C VAL A 183 -3.25 -7.02 -13.75
N GLY A 184 -2.05 -7.06 -14.28
CA GLY A 184 -1.08 -8.11 -13.99
C GLY A 184 -0.44 -7.92 -12.61
N THR A 185 0.47 -6.97 -12.51
CA THR A 185 0.99 -6.49 -11.22
C THR A 185 0.38 -5.12 -10.93
N GLY A 186 -0.16 -4.92 -9.73
CA GLY A 186 -0.84 -3.67 -9.39
C GLY A 186 0.11 -2.47 -9.50
N VAL A 187 1.18 -2.47 -8.71
CA VAL A 187 2.25 -1.46 -8.75
C VAL A 187 3.61 -2.13 -8.81
N SER A 188 4.48 -1.63 -9.68
CA SER A 188 5.89 -2.06 -9.72
C SER A 188 6.84 -0.86 -9.87
N GLY A 189 8.07 -0.99 -9.38
CA GLY A 189 9.10 0.04 -9.46
C GLY A 189 10.35 -0.27 -8.64
N GLY A 190 11.32 0.65 -8.65
CA GLY A 190 12.52 0.57 -7.83
C GLY A 190 13.67 -0.25 -8.40
N GLN A 191 13.70 -0.50 -9.69
CA GLN A 191 14.79 -1.23 -10.34
C GLN A 191 16.01 -0.32 -10.59
N LEU A 192 17.21 -0.90 -10.67
CA LEU A 192 18.39 -0.19 -11.12
C LEU A 192 18.39 -0.03 -12.63
N ARG A 193 18.90 1.12 -13.10
CA ARG A 193 19.26 1.36 -14.49
C ARG A 193 20.63 0.77 -14.83
N ASP A 194 20.93 0.69 -16.10
CA ASP A 194 22.23 0.21 -16.62
C ASP A 194 23.43 1.03 -16.12
N ASP A 195 23.23 2.28 -15.72
CA ASP A 195 24.26 3.17 -15.17
C ASP A 195 24.41 3.07 -13.63
N ASP A 196 23.80 2.04 -13.01
CA ASP A 196 23.76 1.80 -11.55
C ASP A 196 23.00 2.89 -10.75
N THR A 197 22.24 3.74 -11.40
CA THR A 197 21.26 4.60 -10.72
C THR A 197 19.97 3.86 -10.47
N GLN A 198 19.30 4.12 -9.34
CA GLN A 198 18.03 3.49 -9.02
C GLN A 198 16.86 4.33 -9.56
N GLU A 199 15.90 3.67 -10.22
CA GLU A 199 14.63 4.29 -10.59
C GLU A 199 13.58 4.01 -9.51
N GLY A 200 12.76 5.01 -9.22
CA GLY A 200 11.60 4.85 -8.34
C GLY A 200 11.99 4.57 -6.90
N THR A 201 12.73 5.46 -6.31
CA THR A 201 13.01 5.47 -4.87
C THR A 201 12.02 6.39 -4.13
N ASP A 202 11.87 6.19 -2.82
CA ASP A 202 10.95 6.98 -1.99
C ASP A 202 9.51 6.95 -2.54
N ILE A 203 8.99 5.74 -2.71
CA ILE A 203 7.63 5.49 -3.16
C ILE A 203 6.73 5.27 -1.95
N LEU A 204 5.63 6.00 -1.88
CA LEU A 204 4.54 5.76 -0.94
C LEU A 204 3.30 5.28 -1.68
N VAL A 205 2.80 4.09 -1.33
CA VAL A 205 1.48 3.61 -1.73
C VAL A 205 0.59 3.62 -0.50
N TYR A 206 -0.46 4.44 -0.51
CA TYR A 206 -1.28 4.73 0.65
C TYR A 206 -2.78 4.51 0.39
N GLY A 207 -3.48 3.86 1.32
CA GLY A 207 -4.94 3.80 1.33
C GLY A 207 -5.58 3.14 0.09
N THR A 208 -4.79 2.44 -0.72
CA THR A 208 -5.17 1.87 -2.01
C THR A 208 -5.82 0.51 -1.85
N LEU A 209 -6.88 0.27 -2.62
CA LEU A 209 -7.54 -1.04 -2.74
C LEU A 209 -6.93 -1.82 -3.90
N PHE A 210 -6.40 -3.00 -3.62
CA PHE A 210 -5.87 -3.91 -4.62
C PHE A 210 -6.67 -5.20 -4.64
N TYR A 211 -7.23 -5.57 -5.79
CA TYR A 211 -7.96 -6.83 -5.91
C TYR A 211 -7.92 -7.41 -7.33
N ASN A 212 -8.09 -8.70 -7.45
CA ASN A 212 -8.21 -9.42 -8.72
C ASN A 212 -7.03 -9.20 -9.69
N ASN A 213 -5.85 -8.83 -9.19
CA ASN A 213 -4.68 -8.65 -10.04
C ASN A 213 -4.01 -9.99 -10.34
N GLY A 214 -3.51 -10.12 -11.57
CA GLY A 214 -2.84 -11.32 -12.04
C GLY A 214 -3.61 -12.11 -13.09
N TRP A 215 -3.10 -13.30 -13.37
CA TRP A 215 -3.66 -14.25 -14.35
C TRP A 215 -3.31 -15.68 -13.96
N LEU A 216 -4.03 -16.64 -14.51
CA LEU A 216 -3.76 -18.06 -14.33
C LEU A 216 -2.90 -18.59 -15.47
N GLY A 217 -1.59 -18.78 -15.23
CA GLY A 217 -0.68 -19.44 -16.14
C GLY A 217 -0.92 -20.95 -16.22
N THR A 218 -0.08 -21.63 -16.98
CA THR A 218 -0.16 -23.09 -17.14
C THR A 218 0.36 -23.87 -15.93
N ASP A 219 1.16 -23.22 -15.09
CA ASP A 219 1.83 -23.80 -13.92
C ASP A 219 1.21 -23.32 -12.58
N ARG A 220 0.75 -22.08 -12.53
CA ARG A 220 0.24 -21.44 -11.30
C ARG A 220 -0.47 -20.11 -11.60
N GLY A 221 -1.02 -19.48 -10.56
CA GLY A 221 -1.39 -18.08 -10.57
C GLY A 221 -0.15 -17.17 -10.63
N HIS A 222 -0.20 -16.14 -11.44
CA HIS A 222 0.83 -15.12 -11.63
C HIS A 222 0.28 -13.74 -11.34
N GLY A 223 1.18 -12.77 -11.20
CA GLY A 223 0.83 -11.39 -10.86
C GLY A 223 0.66 -11.16 -9.35
N HIS A 224 0.79 -9.92 -8.95
CA HIS A 224 0.86 -9.50 -7.54
C HIS A 224 0.19 -8.15 -7.38
N HIS A 225 -0.15 -7.75 -6.16
CA HIS A 225 -0.63 -6.39 -5.94
C HIS A 225 0.52 -5.38 -5.90
N SER A 226 1.64 -5.75 -5.28
CA SER A 226 2.84 -4.93 -5.20
C SER A 226 4.07 -5.74 -5.59
N TYR A 227 4.93 -5.15 -6.41
CA TYR A 227 6.27 -5.62 -6.72
C TYR A 227 7.24 -4.42 -6.69
N LEU A 228 7.55 -3.95 -5.49
CA LEU A 228 8.38 -2.79 -5.27
C LEU A 228 9.72 -3.20 -4.68
N THR A 229 10.79 -2.73 -5.30
CA THR A 229 12.16 -2.94 -4.87
C THR A 229 12.81 -1.61 -4.49
N ASN A 230 13.86 -1.64 -3.68
CA ASN A 230 14.54 -0.45 -3.22
C ASN A 230 15.93 -0.79 -2.68
N ARG A 231 16.94 0.00 -3.07
CA ARG A 231 18.32 -0.12 -2.59
C ARG A 231 18.69 0.96 -1.58
N ASP A 232 18.41 2.21 -1.90
CA ASP A 232 19.07 3.37 -1.30
C ASP A 232 18.13 4.31 -0.53
N SER A 233 16.81 4.13 -0.65
CA SER A 233 15.79 4.98 -0.03
C SER A 233 14.77 4.13 0.75
N VAL A 234 13.55 4.61 0.92
CA VAL A 234 12.45 3.90 1.60
C VAL A 234 11.33 3.63 0.61
N THR A 235 10.82 2.41 0.60
CA THR A 235 9.56 2.08 -0.06
C THR A 235 8.53 1.77 1.01
N ARG A 236 7.39 2.45 0.98
CA ARG A 236 6.35 2.31 1.99
C ARG A 236 5.01 1.94 1.36
N LEU A 237 4.44 0.85 1.86
CA LEU A 237 3.03 0.49 1.66
C LEU A 237 2.31 0.76 2.97
N GLU A 238 1.34 1.68 2.97
CA GLU A 238 0.69 2.13 4.20
C GLU A 238 -0.84 2.17 4.04
N ASP A 239 -1.55 1.57 4.99
CA ASP A 239 -3.01 1.53 5.06
C ASP A 239 -3.71 0.98 3.80
N ASN A 240 -3.05 0.11 3.01
CA ASN A 240 -3.66 -0.49 1.82
C ASN A 240 -4.50 -1.72 2.18
N VAL A 241 -5.45 -2.08 1.31
CA VAL A 241 -6.24 -3.32 1.39
C VAL A 241 -5.91 -4.18 0.15
N LEU A 242 -5.33 -5.37 0.38
CA LEU A 242 -4.77 -6.22 -0.68
C LEU A 242 -5.40 -7.61 -0.63
N PHE A 243 -6.24 -7.97 -1.61
CA PHE A 243 -6.98 -9.23 -1.59
C PHE A 243 -7.23 -9.82 -2.98
N TYR A 244 -7.32 -11.15 -3.04
CA TYR A 244 -7.62 -11.89 -4.26
C TYR A 244 -6.66 -11.64 -5.43
N ALA A 245 -5.34 -11.49 -5.18
CA ALA A 245 -4.36 -11.63 -6.25
C ALA A 245 -4.38 -13.08 -6.80
N TYR A 246 -4.04 -13.27 -8.06
CA TYR A 246 -3.81 -14.61 -8.61
C TYR A 246 -2.52 -15.25 -8.07
N GLY A 247 -1.51 -14.43 -7.74
CA GLY A 247 -0.29 -14.83 -7.05
C GLY A 247 -0.25 -14.28 -5.61
N PHE A 248 0.86 -13.66 -5.24
CA PHE A 248 1.05 -13.07 -3.91
C PHE A 248 0.33 -11.73 -3.79
N GLY A 249 -0.04 -11.34 -2.59
CA GLY A 249 -0.48 -9.98 -2.29
C GLY A 249 0.70 -9.00 -2.44
N VAL A 250 1.48 -8.80 -1.40
CA VAL A 250 2.79 -8.15 -1.50
C VAL A 250 3.80 -9.18 -1.99
N HIS A 251 4.60 -8.84 -3.00
CA HIS A 251 5.72 -9.63 -3.48
C HIS A 251 6.92 -8.73 -3.75
N ASN A 252 7.49 -8.16 -2.70
CA ASN A 252 8.69 -7.35 -2.81
C ASN A 252 9.91 -8.30 -2.80
N TYR A 253 10.46 -8.54 -3.98
CA TYR A 253 11.39 -9.64 -4.18
C TYR A 253 12.57 -9.26 -5.08
N SER A 254 13.78 -9.63 -4.65
CA SER A 254 15.01 -9.47 -5.43
C SER A 254 15.32 -10.77 -6.16
N TYR A 255 15.36 -10.73 -7.49
CA TYR A 255 15.65 -11.90 -8.35
C TYR A 255 16.73 -11.64 -9.40
N SER A 256 17.33 -10.45 -9.41
CA SER A 256 18.36 -10.07 -10.38
C SER A 256 19.30 -9.01 -9.80
N ASP A 257 20.41 -8.77 -10.47
CA ASP A 257 21.40 -7.75 -10.08
C ASP A 257 20.83 -6.32 -10.06
N SER A 258 19.69 -6.09 -10.71
CA SER A 258 19.02 -4.79 -10.74
C SER A 258 17.95 -4.59 -9.66
N ASN A 259 17.64 -5.63 -8.87
CA ASN A 259 16.59 -5.57 -7.85
C ASN A 259 17.18 -5.69 -6.44
N TYR A 260 16.80 -4.78 -5.55
CA TYR A 260 17.17 -4.82 -4.14
C TYR A 260 15.92 -4.73 -3.28
N VAL A 261 15.90 -5.42 -2.15
CA VAL A 261 14.82 -5.30 -1.16
C VAL A 261 15.45 -4.84 0.15
N ARG A 262 15.43 -3.53 0.34
CA ARG A 262 15.96 -2.84 1.53
C ARG A 262 15.02 -1.73 1.93
N ASN A 263 15.00 -1.38 3.22
CA ASN A 263 14.18 -0.29 3.75
C ASN A 263 12.71 -0.39 3.28
N ASN A 264 12.13 -1.58 3.36
CA ASN A 264 10.73 -1.82 3.03
C ASN A 264 9.88 -1.65 4.28
N GLU A 265 8.95 -0.71 4.26
CA GLU A 265 8.03 -0.44 5.34
C GLU A 265 6.60 -0.81 4.94
N LEU A 266 6.02 -1.76 5.66
CA LEU A 266 4.65 -2.24 5.50
C LEU A 266 3.89 -1.85 6.77
N ILE A 267 3.04 -0.82 6.70
CA ILE A 267 2.42 -0.20 7.87
C ILE A 267 0.90 -0.16 7.72
N GLY A 268 0.16 -0.72 8.67
CA GLY A 268 -1.30 -0.60 8.71
C GLY A 268 -2.05 -1.30 7.58
N ASN A 269 -1.36 -2.09 6.74
CA ASN A 269 -2.00 -2.75 5.62
C ASN A 269 -2.92 -3.89 6.09
N VAL A 270 -3.95 -4.14 5.28
CA VAL A 270 -4.84 -5.27 5.43
C VAL A 270 -4.65 -6.19 4.25
N TRP A 271 -4.38 -7.47 4.49
CA TRP A 271 -4.24 -8.44 3.40
C TRP A 271 -4.94 -9.75 3.70
N PHE A 272 -5.56 -10.32 2.68
CA PHE A 272 -6.29 -11.58 2.82
C PHE A 272 -6.52 -12.31 1.48
N LEU A 273 -6.52 -13.63 1.54
CA LEU A 273 -6.94 -14.55 0.47
C LEU A 273 -6.26 -14.34 -0.88
N ASN A 274 -5.00 -13.90 -0.87
CA ASN A 274 -4.21 -13.83 -2.08
C ASN A 274 -3.82 -15.23 -2.54
N GLY A 275 -3.85 -15.45 -3.87
CA GLY A 275 -3.66 -16.74 -4.52
C GLY A 275 -4.96 -17.51 -4.80
N VAL A 276 -6.06 -17.18 -4.14
CA VAL A 276 -7.35 -17.86 -4.35
C VAL A 276 -7.78 -17.88 -5.82
N PRO A 277 -7.78 -16.76 -6.57
CA PRO A 277 -8.13 -16.80 -7.99
C PRO A 277 -7.17 -17.63 -8.83
N GLY A 278 -5.93 -17.80 -8.37
CA GLY A 278 -4.93 -18.67 -8.97
C GLY A 278 -5.08 -20.17 -8.63
N GLY A 279 -6.12 -20.53 -7.87
CA GLY A 279 -6.41 -21.90 -7.44
C GLY A 279 -5.51 -22.43 -6.32
N LYS A 280 -4.77 -21.57 -5.64
CA LYS A 280 -3.87 -21.91 -4.54
C LYS A 280 -3.65 -20.70 -3.65
N LEU A 281 -3.80 -20.88 -2.33
CA LEU A 281 -3.36 -19.85 -1.37
C LEU A 281 -1.86 -19.63 -1.47
N TYR A 282 -1.48 -18.37 -1.63
CA TYR A 282 -0.11 -17.87 -1.53
C TYR A 282 0.07 -17.05 -0.26
N ASP A 283 1.30 -16.68 0.05
CA ASP A 283 1.56 -15.75 1.13
C ASP A 283 0.88 -14.40 0.80
N ASN A 284 0.11 -13.86 1.73
CA ASN A 284 -0.52 -12.54 1.57
C ASN A 284 0.57 -11.45 1.50
N CYS A 285 1.64 -11.63 2.26
CA CYS A 285 2.82 -10.78 2.24
C CYS A 285 4.09 -11.63 2.12
N MET A 286 4.84 -11.43 1.05
CA MET A 286 6.14 -12.06 0.81
C MET A 286 7.21 -11.00 0.53
N VAL A 287 8.23 -10.95 1.39
CA VAL A 287 9.40 -10.08 1.25
C VAL A 287 10.65 -10.96 1.26
N GLY A 288 11.37 -11.02 0.13
CA GLY A 288 12.44 -12.00 -0.02
C GLY A 288 13.41 -11.75 -1.16
N HIS A 289 14.25 -12.76 -1.43
CA HIS A 289 15.22 -12.78 -2.53
C HIS A 289 15.59 -14.21 -2.94
N ASP A 290 16.21 -14.37 -4.11
CA ASP A 290 16.67 -15.66 -4.65
C ASP A 290 18.16 -15.96 -4.40
N GLY A 291 18.80 -15.27 -3.47
CA GLY A 291 20.23 -15.36 -3.18
C GLY A 291 21.09 -14.28 -3.85
N THR A 292 20.51 -13.46 -4.73
CA THR A 292 21.27 -12.42 -5.46
C THR A 292 21.67 -11.27 -4.55
N HIS A 293 20.73 -10.72 -3.77
CA HIS A 293 20.98 -9.62 -2.85
C HIS A 293 20.35 -9.87 -1.49
N VAL A 294 21.03 -9.41 -0.45
CA VAL A 294 20.55 -9.47 0.93
C VAL A 294 19.29 -8.64 1.09
N VAL A 295 18.22 -9.25 1.59
CA VAL A 295 17.07 -8.52 2.12
C VAL A 295 17.46 -7.92 3.46
N ARG A 296 17.20 -6.61 3.64
CA ARG A 296 17.50 -5.93 4.90
C ARG A 296 16.55 -4.79 5.23
N ASP A 297 16.46 -4.49 6.51
CA ASP A 297 15.72 -3.35 7.04
C ASP A 297 14.25 -3.40 6.61
N VAL A 298 13.58 -4.51 6.96
CA VAL A 298 12.16 -4.73 6.69
C VAL A 298 11.35 -4.42 7.95
N LEU A 299 10.38 -3.51 7.83
CA LEU A 299 9.46 -3.15 8.90
C LEU A 299 8.04 -3.60 8.56
N LEU A 300 7.44 -4.40 9.42
CA LEU A 300 6.00 -4.70 9.44
C LEU A 300 5.42 -4.10 10.72
N ARG A 301 4.54 -3.10 10.62
CA ARG A 301 3.91 -2.47 11.78
C ARG A 301 2.40 -2.33 11.61
N GLU A 302 1.66 -2.70 12.66
CA GLU A 302 0.19 -2.52 12.70
C GLU A 302 -0.54 -3.13 11.49
N ASN A 303 -0.01 -4.18 10.85
CA ASN A 303 -0.69 -4.84 9.75
C ASN A 303 -1.71 -5.87 10.24
N TYR A 304 -2.71 -6.14 9.41
CA TYR A 304 -3.85 -6.99 9.68
C TYR A 304 -3.96 -8.08 8.62
N GLY A 305 -3.55 -9.28 8.96
CA GLY A 305 -3.60 -10.45 8.09
C GLY A 305 -4.80 -11.34 8.37
N TRP A 306 -5.42 -11.91 7.33
CA TRP A 306 -6.46 -12.91 7.50
C TRP A 306 -6.33 -14.04 6.48
N ALA A 307 -6.36 -15.28 6.98
CA ALA A 307 -6.40 -16.52 6.22
C ALA A 307 -7.61 -17.35 6.62
N LEU A 308 -8.03 -18.29 5.77
CA LEU A 308 -9.19 -19.17 6.02
C LEU A 308 -8.96 -20.06 7.26
N SER A 309 -7.74 -20.40 7.55
CA SER A 309 -7.33 -21.20 8.69
C SER A 309 -6.02 -20.65 9.28
N PRO A 310 -5.82 -20.75 10.61
CA PRO A 310 -4.55 -20.40 11.23
C PRO A 310 -3.30 -21.11 10.66
N GLY A 311 -3.49 -22.30 10.04
CA GLY A 311 -2.41 -23.03 9.39
C GLY A 311 -2.16 -22.67 7.93
N ASP A 312 -2.97 -21.80 7.33
CA ASP A 312 -2.74 -21.29 6.00
C ASP A 312 -1.68 -20.17 6.01
N ARG A 313 -1.02 -19.97 4.90
CA ARG A 313 0.04 -18.97 4.77
C ARG A 313 -0.48 -17.55 4.82
N ASP A 314 0.20 -16.69 5.58
CA ASP A 314 -0.09 -15.27 5.66
C ASP A 314 1.15 -14.44 5.34
N VAL A 315 2.19 -14.52 6.16
CA VAL A 315 3.42 -13.72 5.99
C VAL A 315 4.63 -14.62 5.80
N ARG A 316 5.46 -14.27 4.82
CA ARG A 316 6.78 -14.87 4.63
C ARG A 316 7.84 -13.80 4.49
N LEU A 317 8.86 -13.88 5.35
CA LEU A 317 10.05 -13.05 5.29
C LEU A 317 11.26 -13.91 4.93
N GLY A 318 12.01 -13.51 3.89
CA GLY A 318 13.13 -14.27 3.35
C GLY A 318 12.68 -15.36 2.35
N TRP A 319 13.63 -15.84 1.59
CA TRP A 319 13.47 -17.00 0.71
C TRP A 319 14.78 -17.74 0.57
N ASP A 320 15.90 -17.01 0.49
CA ASP A 320 17.27 -17.52 0.50
C ASP A 320 18.09 -16.75 1.56
N THR A 321 19.37 -17.04 1.69
CA THR A 321 20.28 -16.43 2.68
C THR A 321 21.30 -15.51 2.01
N PRO A 322 21.79 -14.49 2.70
CA PRO A 322 21.45 -14.02 4.06
C PRO A 322 20.31 -13.01 4.10
N ASN A 323 19.67 -12.86 5.28
CA ASN A 323 18.64 -11.86 5.57
C ASN A 323 19.03 -11.08 6.83
N GLU A 324 18.77 -9.75 6.86
CA GLU A 324 19.19 -8.85 7.92
C GLU A 324 18.09 -7.89 8.36
N ASN A 325 17.94 -7.69 9.67
CA ASN A 325 17.10 -6.66 10.28
C ASN A 325 15.62 -6.72 9.87
N ALA A 326 14.87 -7.65 10.42
CA ALA A 326 13.40 -7.64 10.36
C ALA A 326 12.83 -7.08 11.67
N THR A 327 11.90 -6.15 11.58
CA THR A 327 11.18 -5.58 12.72
C THR A 327 9.68 -5.78 12.52
N LEU A 328 9.02 -6.46 13.46
CA LEU A 328 7.57 -6.69 13.47
C LEU A 328 7.01 -6.09 14.75
N GLU A 329 6.13 -5.08 14.61
CA GLU A 329 5.55 -4.34 15.74
C GLU A 329 4.03 -4.25 15.61
N ASP A 330 3.32 -4.61 16.68
CA ASP A 330 1.88 -4.40 16.84
C ASP A 330 1.01 -4.98 15.69
N ASN A 331 1.47 -6.03 14.99
CA ASN A 331 0.70 -6.68 13.93
C ASN A 331 -0.34 -7.65 14.51
N TYR A 332 -1.49 -7.81 13.82
CA TYR A 332 -2.52 -8.79 14.12
C TYR A 332 -2.67 -9.73 12.92
N LEU A 333 -2.07 -10.91 13.00
CA LEU A 333 -1.91 -11.83 11.87
C LEU A 333 -2.61 -13.16 12.14
N VAL A 334 -3.55 -13.51 11.27
CA VAL A 334 -4.26 -14.79 11.27
C VAL A 334 -3.75 -15.62 10.10
N GLY A 335 -2.95 -16.63 10.41
CA GLY A 335 -2.26 -17.48 9.45
C GLY A 335 -0.81 -17.73 9.85
N GLU A 336 -0.13 -18.56 9.08
CA GLU A 336 1.29 -18.90 9.31
C GLU A 336 2.20 -17.73 8.97
N THR A 337 3.07 -17.34 9.93
CA THR A 337 4.17 -16.39 9.72
C THR A 337 5.49 -17.14 9.64
N ILE A 338 6.21 -16.98 8.53
CA ILE A 338 7.43 -17.74 8.23
C ILE A 338 8.63 -16.82 8.13
N PHE A 339 9.64 -17.04 8.96
CA PHE A 339 11.00 -16.54 8.73
C PHE A 339 11.76 -17.62 7.98
N GLN A 340 11.77 -17.52 6.65
CA GLN A 340 12.44 -18.52 5.83
C GLN A 340 13.94 -18.25 5.80
N GLU A 341 14.73 -19.32 5.97
CA GLU A 341 16.18 -19.28 6.05
C GLU A 341 16.71 -18.43 7.22
N ALA A 342 18.02 -18.21 7.27
CA ALA A 342 18.65 -17.51 8.39
C ALA A 342 18.44 -16.00 8.33
N TRP A 343 17.99 -15.46 9.42
CA TRP A 343 17.88 -14.02 9.67
C TRP A 343 18.80 -13.57 10.80
N THR A 344 19.36 -12.38 10.69
CA THR A 344 20.06 -11.70 11.77
C THR A 344 19.36 -10.39 12.12
N GLY A 345 19.32 -10.02 13.40
CA GLY A 345 18.74 -8.75 13.84
C GLY A 345 17.22 -8.69 13.82
N ILE A 346 16.54 -9.81 14.09
CA ILE A 346 15.07 -9.82 14.23
C ILE A 346 14.67 -9.10 15.52
N ARG A 347 13.62 -8.28 15.44
CA ARG A 347 12.91 -7.67 16.57
C ARG A 347 11.41 -7.90 16.39
N MET A 348 10.75 -8.33 17.45
CA MET A 348 9.30 -8.54 17.47
C MET A 348 8.72 -8.12 18.81
N SER A 349 7.71 -7.23 18.79
CA SER A 349 7.00 -6.80 20.00
C SER A 349 5.56 -6.40 19.70
N GLY A 350 4.65 -6.65 20.65
CA GLY A 350 3.25 -6.25 20.55
C GLY A 350 2.42 -7.03 19.52
N ASN A 351 3.02 -7.99 18.79
CA ASN A 351 2.31 -8.72 17.77
C ASN A 351 1.35 -9.76 18.36
N THR A 352 0.23 -9.98 17.69
CA THR A 352 -0.67 -11.10 17.90
C THR A 352 -0.60 -12.04 16.70
N PHE A 353 -0.01 -13.21 16.91
CA PHE A 353 0.05 -14.29 15.93
C PHE A 353 -1.01 -15.35 16.26
N ILE A 354 -1.99 -15.51 15.37
CA ILE A 354 -3.03 -16.55 15.45
C ILE A 354 -2.71 -17.58 14.36
N GLY A 355 -1.84 -18.51 14.71
CA GLY A 355 -1.28 -19.52 13.83
C GLY A 355 0.21 -19.75 14.09
N PRO A 356 0.84 -20.67 13.35
CA PRO A 356 2.25 -21.01 13.52
C PRO A 356 3.18 -19.83 13.21
N VAL A 357 4.21 -19.66 14.03
CA VAL A 357 5.37 -18.82 13.70
C VAL A 357 6.56 -19.75 13.54
N THR A 358 7.17 -19.79 12.36
CA THR A 358 8.22 -20.73 12.00
C THR A 358 9.50 -20.03 11.58
N GLY A 359 10.65 -20.71 11.71
CA GLY A 359 11.98 -20.16 11.40
C GLY A 359 12.63 -19.35 12.53
N VAL A 360 11.91 -19.11 13.62
CA VAL A 360 12.38 -18.51 14.88
C VAL A 360 11.80 -19.28 16.07
N ASP A 361 12.41 -19.14 17.24
CA ASP A 361 11.83 -19.64 18.49
C ASP A 361 10.98 -18.53 19.14
N PRO A 362 9.65 -18.70 19.28
CA PRO A 362 8.79 -17.72 19.96
C PRO A 362 9.24 -17.34 21.37
N LEU A 363 9.96 -18.21 22.05
CA LEU A 363 10.48 -17.96 23.41
C LEU A 363 11.55 -16.86 23.43
N ASP A 364 12.22 -16.61 22.31
CA ASP A 364 13.20 -15.52 22.18
C ASP A 364 12.53 -14.14 22.06
N TYR A 365 11.21 -14.10 21.83
CA TYR A 365 10.43 -12.88 21.62
C TYR A 365 9.16 -12.85 22.49
N PRO A 366 9.31 -12.81 23.83
CA PRO A 366 8.20 -12.99 24.78
C PRO A 366 7.19 -11.82 24.80
N ASP A 367 7.52 -10.68 24.21
CA ASP A 367 6.64 -9.50 24.17
C ASP A 367 5.55 -9.57 23.08
N ASN A 368 5.25 -10.79 22.60
CA ASN A 368 4.22 -11.06 21.61
C ASN A 368 3.20 -12.09 22.12
N THR A 369 2.04 -12.12 21.51
CA THR A 369 1.01 -13.15 21.76
C THR A 369 1.08 -14.22 20.67
N TYR A 370 1.16 -15.49 21.06
CA TYR A 370 1.17 -16.64 20.16
C TYR A 370 0.02 -17.58 20.54
N THR A 371 -0.84 -17.90 19.59
CA THR A 371 -1.98 -18.80 19.83
C THR A 371 -2.41 -19.53 18.57
N ASP A 372 -2.79 -20.81 18.70
CA ASP A 372 -3.48 -21.58 17.65
C ASP A 372 -4.99 -21.58 17.83
N THR A 373 -5.47 -20.93 18.90
CA THR A 373 -6.89 -20.86 19.23
C THR A 373 -7.47 -19.54 18.75
N LEU A 374 -8.55 -19.62 17.95
CA LEU A 374 -9.26 -18.43 17.50
C LEU A 374 -9.85 -17.65 18.70
N PRO A 375 -9.80 -16.33 18.66
CA PRO A 375 -10.44 -15.48 19.66
C PRO A 375 -11.95 -15.72 19.74
N THR A 376 -12.55 -15.32 20.86
CA THR A 376 -14.00 -15.47 21.10
C THR A 376 -14.73 -14.14 21.15
N GLN A 377 -14.01 -13.02 20.99
CA GLN A 377 -14.57 -11.67 20.96
C GLN A 377 -14.15 -10.99 19.67
N ASN A 378 -15.06 -10.26 19.06
CA ASN A 378 -14.78 -9.51 17.84
C ASN A 378 -13.63 -8.53 18.03
N HIS A 379 -12.82 -8.39 16.98
CA HIS A 379 -11.77 -7.38 16.93
C HIS A 379 -12.08 -6.41 15.78
N VAL A 380 -12.37 -5.16 16.14
CA VAL A 380 -12.73 -4.10 15.18
C VAL A 380 -11.73 -2.98 15.28
N VAL A 381 -11.18 -2.57 14.15
CA VAL A 381 -10.17 -1.51 14.04
C VAL A 381 -10.66 -0.45 13.07
N ILE A 382 -10.51 0.81 13.42
CA ILE A 382 -10.73 1.95 12.53
C ILE A 382 -9.37 2.62 12.28
N ARG A 383 -9.00 2.72 11.01
CA ARG A 383 -7.78 3.40 10.57
C ARG A 383 -8.13 4.66 9.77
N PRO A 384 -8.05 5.85 10.40
CA PRO A 384 -8.35 7.11 9.72
C PRO A 384 -7.36 7.38 8.58
N ASN A 385 -7.86 7.94 7.48
CA ASN A 385 -7.06 8.28 6.31
C ASN A 385 -6.41 9.66 6.48
N ARG A 386 -5.11 9.77 6.19
CA ARG A 386 -4.38 11.04 6.33
C ARG A 386 -4.45 11.94 5.09
N PHE A 387 -4.88 11.42 3.94
CA PHE A 387 -5.03 12.18 2.69
C PHE A 387 -6.45 12.69 2.45
N GLU A 388 -7.45 12.08 3.10
CA GLU A 388 -8.86 12.43 2.93
C GLU A 388 -9.55 12.45 4.31
N PRO A 389 -9.83 13.64 4.88
CA PRO A 389 -10.60 13.76 6.13
C PRO A 389 -11.96 13.08 5.98
N GLY A 390 -12.40 12.39 7.02
CA GLY A 390 -13.67 11.68 6.98
C GLY A 390 -13.64 10.33 6.25
N ARG A 391 -12.48 9.92 5.73
CA ARG A 391 -12.25 8.56 5.21
C ARG A 391 -11.54 7.69 6.23
N ALA A 392 -11.85 6.39 6.26
CA ALA A 392 -11.14 5.41 7.06
C ALA A 392 -11.34 4.00 6.51
N HIS A 393 -10.47 3.07 6.89
CA HIS A 393 -10.76 1.65 6.80
C HIS A 393 -11.34 1.16 8.12
N VAL A 394 -12.45 0.41 8.06
CA VAL A 394 -13.05 -0.29 9.18
C VAL A 394 -12.82 -1.78 8.97
N ILE A 395 -11.96 -2.37 9.79
CA ILE A 395 -11.50 -3.77 9.69
C ILE A 395 -12.27 -4.56 10.76
N VAL A 396 -12.93 -5.65 10.38
CA VAL A 396 -13.76 -6.45 11.26
C VAL A 396 -13.32 -7.91 11.23
N TYR A 397 -12.79 -8.41 12.33
CA TYR A 397 -12.65 -9.84 12.63
C TYR A 397 -13.85 -10.26 13.47
N ASN A 398 -14.76 -11.01 12.88
CA ASN A 398 -16.04 -11.40 13.51
C ASN A 398 -15.94 -12.76 14.19
N TRP A 399 -15.16 -12.83 15.27
CA TRP A 399 -14.94 -14.06 16.01
C TRP A 399 -16.19 -14.58 16.74
N GLU A 400 -17.17 -13.73 17.02
CA GLU A 400 -18.44 -14.10 17.62
C GLU A 400 -19.42 -14.68 16.60
N GLY A 401 -19.11 -14.61 15.29
CA GLY A 401 -19.97 -15.13 14.22
C GLY A 401 -21.30 -14.41 14.08
N LEU A 402 -21.35 -13.12 14.40
CA LEU A 402 -22.56 -12.29 14.33
C LEU A 402 -22.94 -11.95 12.89
N ASP A 403 -24.22 -11.68 12.65
CA ASP A 403 -24.69 -11.21 11.33
C ASP A 403 -24.44 -9.71 11.12
N SER A 404 -24.11 -8.98 12.17
CA SER A 404 -23.73 -7.55 12.14
C SER A 404 -22.89 -7.20 13.37
N VAL A 405 -22.11 -6.11 13.25
CA VAL A 405 -21.37 -5.50 14.36
C VAL A 405 -21.80 -4.04 14.55
N THR A 406 -21.59 -3.52 15.75
CA THR A 406 -21.79 -2.09 16.04
C THR A 406 -20.46 -1.40 16.25
N VAL A 407 -20.29 -0.22 15.66
CA VAL A 407 -19.03 0.53 15.66
C VAL A 407 -19.30 1.99 15.95
N ASP A 408 -18.46 2.61 16.79
CA ASP A 408 -18.44 4.06 16.98
C ASP A 408 -17.58 4.71 15.90
N LEU A 409 -18.18 5.55 15.05
CA LEU A 409 -17.49 6.25 13.99
C LEU A 409 -16.98 7.65 14.39
N GLY A 410 -17.19 8.09 15.63
CA GLY A 410 -16.88 9.43 16.11
C GLY A 410 -15.40 9.80 16.08
N VAL A 411 -14.50 8.82 15.92
CA VAL A 411 -13.07 9.09 15.72
C VAL A 411 -12.78 9.66 14.31
N VAL A 412 -13.72 9.50 13.36
CA VAL A 412 -13.56 9.91 11.95
C VAL A 412 -14.65 10.85 11.49
N VAL A 413 -15.89 10.59 11.89
CA VAL A 413 -17.08 11.30 11.42
C VAL A 413 -17.56 12.28 12.50
N PRO A 414 -17.58 13.59 12.24
CA PRO A 414 -18.18 14.56 13.16
C PRO A 414 -19.68 14.34 13.31
N LEU A 415 -20.25 14.86 14.41
CA LEU A 415 -21.70 14.88 14.63
C LEU A 415 -22.39 15.63 13.49
N ASP A 416 -23.62 15.19 13.17
CA ASP A 416 -24.49 15.77 12.14
C ASP A 416 -23.86 15.76 10.72
N THR A 417 -22.88 14.87 10.48
CA THR A 417 -22.23 14.71 9.18
C THR A 417 -22.73 13.43 8.50
N ASP A 418 -23.06 13.52 7.23
CA ASP A 418 -23.44 12.37 6.42
C ASP A 418 -22.23 11.47 6.15
N PHE A 419 -22.49 10.16 6.15
CA PHE A 419 -21.45 9.15 5.90
C PHE A 419 -21.99 7.99 5.06
N GLU A 420 -21.05 7.28 4.45
CA GLU A 420 -21.29 5.99 3.81
C GLU A 420 -20.21 4.98 4.21
N LEU A 421 -20.61 3.72 4.34
CA LEU A 421 -19.70 2.58 4.47
C LEU A 421 -19.85 1.71 3.23
N ARG A 422 -18.75 1.47 2.53
CA ARG A 422 -18.67 0.62 1.33
C ARG A 422 -17.91 -0.64 1.64
N ASN A 423 -18.39 -1.78 1.14
CA ASN A 423 -17.63 -3.02 1.18
C ASN A 423 -16.36 -2.87 0.32
N ALA A 424 -15.18 -2.98 0.90
CA ALA A 424 -13.91 -2.89 0.16
C ALA A 424 -13.82 -3.97 -0.94
N GLN A 425 -14.40 -5.15 -0.72
CA GLN A 425 -14.41 -6.25 -1.69
C GLN A 425 -15.34 -6.01 -2.89
N ASN A 426 -16.18 -4.95 -2.85
CA ASN A 426 -17.05 -4.53 -3.96
C ASN A 426 -17.27 -3.01 -3.92
N TYR A 427 -16.17 -2.27 -3.92
CA TYR A 427 -16.11 -0.86 -3.56
C TYR A 427 -16.98 0.06 -4.42
N PHE A 428 -17.13 -0.26 -5.70
CA PHE A 428 -17.86 0.61 -6.65
C PHE A 428 -19.38 0.36 -6.69
N GLU A 429 -19.86 -0.65 -5.98
CA GLU A 429 -21.31 -0.87 -5.80
C GLU A 429 -21.88 0.05 -4.72
N ALA A 430 -23.19 -0.04 -4.53
CA ALA A 430 -23.89 0.78 -3.53
C ALA A 430 -23.30 0.60 -2.12
N PRO A 431 -23.27 1.66 -1.31
CA PRO A 431 -22.85 1.56 0.08
C PRO A 431 -23.69 0.55 0.86
N VAL A 432 -23.06 -0.17 1.78
CA VAL A 432 -23.77 -1.14 2.67
C VAL A 432 -24.49 -0.44 3.82
N VAL A 433 -24.00 0.74 4.20
CA VAL A 433 -24.65 1.61 5.21
C VAL A 433 -24.49 3.06 4.75
N THR A 434 -25.54 3.85 4.92
CA THR A 434 -25.51 5.32 4.77
C THR A 434 -26.32 5.93 5.90
N GLY A 435 -25.96 7.13 6.32
CA GLY A 435 -26.71 7.85 7.34
C GLY A 435 -26.04 9.18 7.72
N THR A 436 -26.66 9.91 8.64
CA THR A 436 -26.08 11.06 9.31
C THR A 436 -25.63 10.60 10.70
N TYR A 437 -24.38 10.88 11.08
CA TYR A 437 -23.82 10.41 12.35
C TYR A 437 -24.37 11.25 13.52
N ASP A 438 -25.09 10.57 14.43
CA ASP A 438 -25.73 11.19 15.59
C ASP A 438 -24.97 11.00 16.93
N GLY A 439 -23.75 10.42 16.85
CA GLY A 439 -22.94 10.08 18.02
C GLY A 439 -23.24 8.72 18.62
N GLY A 440 -24.16 7.96 18.03
CA GLY A 440 -24.49 6.60 18.44
C GLY A 440 -23.64 5.53 17.72
N LEU A 441 -23.83 4.28 18.14
CA LEU A 441 -23.18 3.15 17.48
C LEU A 441 -23.85 2.86 16.12
N VAL A 442 -23.05 2.74 15.07
CA VAL A 442 -23.51 2.38 13.72
C VAL A 442 -23.47 0.87 13.55
N THR A 443 -24.58 0.28 13.10
CA THR A 443 -24.68 -1.16 12.81
C THR A 443 -24.22 -1.45 11.39
N ILE A 444 -23.22 -2.31 11.24
CA ILE A 444 -22.64 -2.73 9.96
C ILE A 444 -23.05 -4.19 9.69
N PRO A 445 -23.77 -4.50 8.60
CA PRO A 445 -24.11 -5.89 8.24
C PRO A 445 -22.84 -6.63 7.77
N LEU A 446 -22.74 -7.93 8.14
CA LEU A 446 -21.63 -8.81 7.77
C LEU A 446 -22.09 -9.98 6.89
N THR A 447 -23.37 -10.05 6.56
CA THR A 447 -23.96 -11.10 5.73
C THR A 447 -24.51 -10.52 4.42
N ASN A 448 -24.59 -11.38 3.40
CA ASN A 448 -25.08 -11.01 2.06
C ASN A 448 -24.26 -9.89 1.40
N LEU A 449 -22.95 -9.87 1.67
CA LEU A 449 -22.03 -8.97 1.03
C LEU A 449 -21.47 -9.62 -0.24
N ASP A 450 -21.73 -9.00 -1.38
CA ASP A 450 -21.17 -9.43 -2.65
C ASP A 450 -19.70 -8.99 -2.78
N ILE A 451 -18.94 -9.71 -3.61
CA ILE A 451 -17.55 -9.39 -3.95
C ILE A 451 -17.42 -9.08 -5.44
N ALA A 452 -16.47 -8.22 -5.79
CA ALA A 452 -16.10 -7.99 -7.19
C ALA A 452 -15.36 -9.22 -7.73
N LEU A 453 -15.91 -9.83 -8.78
CA LEU A 453 -15.30 -10.99 -9.42
C LEU A 453 -14.31 -10.55 -10.52
N PRO A 454 -13.24 -11.32 -10.75
CA PRO A 454 -12.27 -11.00 -11.79
C PRO A 454 -12.90 -10.90 -13.18
N HIS A 455 -12.57 -9.87 -13.94
CA HIS A 455 -12.98 -9.76 -15.34
C HIS A 455 -12.53 -10.98 -16.14
N GLY A 456 -13.47 -11.65 -16.81
CA GLY A 456 -13.22 -12.82 -17.65
C GLY A 456 -13.04 -14.15 -16.91
N ASP A 457 -13.11 -14.16 -15.57
CA ASP A 457 -13.00 -15.39 -14.76
C ASP A 457 -13.90 -15.31 -13.51
N PRO A 458 -15.24 -15.29 -13.70
CA PRO A 458 -16.17 -15.09 -12.59
C PRO A 458 -16.21 -16.25 -11.59
N ASP A 459 -15.66 -17.41 -11.95
CA ASP A 459 -15.61 -18.60 -11.10
C ASP A 459 -14.28 -18.75 -10.35
N ALA A 460 -13.34 -17.79 -10.51
CA ALA A 460 -12.01 -17.85 -9.91
C ALA A 460 -12.00 -17.79 -8.38
N ILE A 461 -13.07 -17.29 -7.74
CA ILE A 461 -13.18 -17.17 -6.30
C ILE A 461 -14.36 -18.02 -5.80
N PRO A 462 -14.12 -19.30 -5.44
CA PRO A 462 -15.16 -20.19 -4.91
C PRO A 462 -15.81 -19.64 -3.62
N LEU A 463 -17.08 -19.99 -3.40
CA LEU A 463 -17.85 -19.50 -2.24
C LEU A 463 -17.24 -19.87 -0.88
N ASP A 464 -16.64 -21.04 -0.79
CA ASP A 464 -15.97 -21.56 0.41
C ASP A 464 -14.56 -20.99 0.63
N GLN A 465 -14.09 -20.18 -0.32
CA GLN A 465 -12.82 -19.45 -0.25
C GLN A 465 -13.02 -17.93 -0.21
N ARG A 466 -14.18 -17.48 0.25
CA ARG A 466 -14.49 -16.08 0.52
C ARG A 466 -14.45 -15.80 2.01
N THR A 467 -14.29 -14.56 2.38
CA THR A 467 -14.30 -14.17 3.81
C THR A 467 -15.64 -14.42 4.50
N GLY A 468 -16.73 -14.46 3.73
CA GLY A 468 -18.08 -14.61 4.26
C GLY A 468 -18.39 -13.51 5.29
N ARG A 469 -18.93 -13.93 6.45
CA ARG A 469 -19.17 -13.01 7.57
C ARG A 469 -18.01 -12.93 8.56
N ASP A 470 -17.01 -13.80 8.42
CA ASP A 470 -15.98 -13.99 9.45
C ASP A 470 -14.94 -12.87 9.44
N PHE A 471 -14.69 -12.30 8.27
CA PHE A 471 -13.77 -11.18 8.09
C PHE A 471 -14.25 -10.20 7.01
N ASN A 472 -14.23 -8.90 7.29
CA ASN A 472 -14.61 -7.88 6.33
C ASN A 472 -13.84 -6.59 6.54
N VAL A 473 -13.64 -5.85 5.46
CA VAL A 473 -13.08 -4.51 5.46
C VAL A 473 -14.05 -3.57 4.76
N PHE A 474 -14.32 -2.44 5.39
CA PHE A 474 -15.17 -1.40 4.82
C PHE A 474 -14.38 -0.10 4.65
N VAL A 475 -14.69 0.63 3.59
CA VAL A 475 -14.22 1.99 3.40
C VAL A 475 -15.32 2.93 3.89
N LEU A 476 -15.03 3.64 4.97
CA LEU A 476 -15.83 4.74 5.48
C LEU A 476 -15.49 6.00 4.70
N ARG A 477 -16.49 6.73 4.26
CA ARG A 477 -16.39 8.09 3.73
C ARG A 477 -17.44 8.97 4.37
N SER A 478 -17.12 10.21 4.61
CA SER A 478 -18.08 11.19 5.14
C SER A 478 -17.98 12.50 4.38
N ALA A 479 -19.08 13.24 4.40
CA ALA A 479 -19.21 14.55 3.75
C ALA A 479 -18.43 15.68 4.48
N VAL A 480 -17.34 15.36 5.18
CA VAL A 480 -16.52 16.40 5.84
C VAL A 480 -15.87 17.32 4.80
N CYS A 481 -15.67 16.82 3.58
CA CYS A 481 -15.01 17.55 2.50
C CYS A 481 -15.92 17.88 1.31
N ASP A 482 -17.22 17.62 1.42
CA ASP A 482 -18.22 17.92 0.35
C ASP A 482 -18.76 19.35 0.43
#